data_4bbeae93ddd9af17b197cfa1abbae210
#
_entry.id   4bbeae93ddd9af17b197cfa1abbae210
#
_cell.length_a   1.000
_cell.length_b   1.000
_cell.length_c   1.000
_cell.angle_alpha   90.00
_cell.angle_beta   90.00
_cell.angle_gamma   90.00
#
_symmetry.space_group_name_H-M   'P 1'
#
loop_
_entity.id
_entity.type
_entity.pdbx_description
1 polymer ?
#
loop_
_entity_poly.entity_id
_entity_poly.type
_entity_poly.pdbx_seq_one_letter_code
_entity_poly.pdbx_strand_id
1 'polypeptide(L)'
;AAAPKDLETMMQMINLYFTAPRKDTESFESFKSRNTMLYGNLLSNPQYYFQNEMIKILSSNSLRTGFPTAEELQQIDLDKAYQIYDERFADPANFTFFFVGNFSADEIKPMLETYLASIPSVSREESWNDLGIRPPAGTLKKVIKKGTDPKSQVSINYKGETDYSRKASYVLSSLGEVITNRLIDLIREEKSGVYGVGANGYLSQRPYENYSFSISFPCGPENMVELKQAVYDEIALIKKNGITDEDLNEVKEAQRIDRKESLKENRYWLNALSSYYTYDWNLDTFYDYENRIETLKAKDLQDAAKKYLVDENLIEIVLMPEE
;
A
#
# COMPACT_ATOMS: atom_id res chain seq x y z
N ALA A 1 -4.18 18.35 -6.28
CA ALA A 1 -4.66 19.40 -5.35
C ALA A 1 -4.52 20.76 -6.00
N ALA A 2 -5.39 21.70 -5.63
CA ALA A 2 -5.36 23.10 -6.06
C ALA A 2 -5.44 24.02 -4.85
N ALA A 3 -4.87 25.23 -4.96
CA ALA A 3 -5.16 26.28 -4.00
C ALA A 3 -6.61 26.78 -4.19
N PRO A 4 -7.27 27.35 -3.17
CA PRO A 4 -8.66 27.83 -3.32
C PRO A 4 -8.87 28.77 -4.52
N LYS A 5 -7.91 29.66 -4.80
CA LYS A 5 -7.96 30.59 -5.95
C LYS A 5 -7.88 29.89 -7.32
N ASP A 6 -7.39 28.64 -7.37
CA ASP A 6 -7.17 27.87 -8.59
C ASP A 6 -8.23 26.74 -8.74
N LEU A 7 -9.28 26.75 -7.91
CA LEU A 7 -10.30 25.69 -7.88
C LEU A 7 -11.02 25.55 -9.23
N GLU A 8 -11.40 26.68 -9.84
CA GLU A 8 -12.04 26.66 -11.16
C GLU A 8 -11.13 26.09 -12.24
N THR A 9 -9.83 26.47 -12.26
CA THR A 9 -8.84 25.91 -13.18
C THR A 9 -8.72 24.38 -13.01
N MET A 10 -8.78 23.88 -11.75
CA MET A 10 -8.79 22.43 -11.50
C MET A 10 -10.03 21.78 -12.13
N MET A 11 -11.21 22.38 -11.98
CA MET A 11 -12.44 21.85 -12.59
C MET A 11 -12.39 21.86 -14.13
N GLN A 12 -11.88 22.93 -14.72
CA GLN A 12 -11.62 23.01 -16.17
C GLN A 12 -10.69 21.89 -16.64
N MET A 13 -9.60 21.63 -15.91
CA MET A 13 -8.67 20.54 -16.26
C MET A 13 -9.35 19.18 -16.15
N ILE A 14 -10.16 18.93 -15.11
CA ILE A 14 -10.91 17.68 -14.98
C ILE A 14 -11.85 17.50 -16.17
N ASN A 15 -12.61 18.55 -16.54
CA ASN A 15 -13.48 18.49 -17.71
C ASN A 15 -12.71 18.14 -18.99
N LEU A 16 -11.56 18.77 -19.23
CA LEU A 16 -10.72 18.51 -20.41
C LEU A 16 -10.16 17.09 -20.44
N TYR A 17 -9.87 16.48 -19.30
CA TYR A 17 -9.48 15.07 -19.24
C TYR A 17 -10.58 14.13 -19.76
N PHE A 18 -11.85 14.47 -19.57
CA PHE A 18 -12.95 13.68 -20.10
C PHE A 18 -13.32 14.03 -21.55
N THR A 19 -13.23 15.31 -21.94
CA THR A 19 -13.84 15.80 -23.18
C THR A 19 -12.86 16.08 -24.31
N ALA A 20 -11.58 16.36 -23.99
CA ALA A 20 -10.59 16.79 -24.97
C ALA A 20 -9.15 16.31 -24.63
N PRO A 21 -8.93 15.01 -24.42
CA PRO A 21 -7.59 14.50 -24.15
C PRO A 21 -6.68 14.75 -25.38
N ARG A 22 -5.48 15.29 -25.13
CA ARG A 22 -4.55 15.60 -26.22
C ARG A 22 -3.70 14.38 -26.56
N LYS A 23 -3.78 13.93 -27.82
CA LYS A 23 -2.87 12.95 -28.39
C LYS A 23 -1.64 13.67 -28.94
N ASP A 24 -0.48 13.41 -28.35
CA ASP A 24 0.76 14.11 -28.67
C ASP A 24 1.92 13.12 -28.81
N THR A 25 2.36 12.94 -30.06
CA THR A 25 3.43 11.99 -30.39
C THR A 25 4.78 12.38 -29.81
N GLU A 26 5.12 13.68 -29.80
CA GLU A 26 6.41 14.15 -29.27
C GLU A 26 6.50 13.94 -27.77
N SER A 27 5.43 14.29 -27.03
CA SER A 27 5.33 14.04 -25.60
C SER A 27 5.38 12.55 -25.26
N PHE A 28 4.77 11.71 -26.13
CA PHE A 28 4.79 10.26 -25.95
C PHE A 28 6.18 9.65 -26.15
N GLU A 29 6.91 10.04 -27.19
CA GLU A 29 8.28 9.57 -27.41
C GLU A 29 9.23 10.07 -26.30
N SER A 30 9.04 11.30 -25.84
CA SER A 30 9.75 11.84 -24.68
C SER A 30 9.44 11.04 -23.40
N PHE A 31 8.17 10.64 -23.19
CA PHE A 31 7.78 9.76 -22.08
C PHE A 31 8.49 8.42 -22.14
N LYS A 32 8.49 7.73 -23.31
CA LYS A 32 9.18 6.44 -23.50
C LYS A 32 10.67 6.56 -23.18
N SER A 33 11.33 7.55 -23.77
CA SER A 33 12.76 7.77 -23.58
C SER A 33 13.14 8.04 -22.13
N ARG A 34 12.41 8.94 -21.46
CA ARG A 34 12.64 9.26 -20.05
C ARG A 34 12.43 8.06 -19.12
N ASN A 35 11.36 7.31 -19.35
CA ASN A 35 11.05 6.15 -18.50
C ASN A 35 12.02 4.99 -18.74
N THR A 36 12.47 4.76 -19.97
CA THR A 36 13.52 3.79 -20.27
C THR A 36 14.80 4.10 -19.47
N MET A 37 15.22 5.36 -19.48
CA MET A 37 16.39 5.80 -18.72
C MET A 37 16.14 5.72 -17.20
N LEU A 38 14.97 6.15 -16.73
CA LEU A 38 14.61 6.12 -15.31
C LEU A 38 14.63 4.70 -14.75
N TYR A 39 13.92 3.77 -15.37
CA TYR A 39 13.86 2.39 -14.86
C TYR A 39 15.20 1.66 -14.99
N GLY A 40 15.98 1.92 -16.04
CA GLY A 40 17.34 1.42 -16.15
C GLY A 40 18.24 1.89 -14.99
N ASN A 41 18.14 3.17 -14.63
CA ASN A 41 18.89 3.73 -13.49
C ASN A 41 18.39 3.19 -12.15
N LEU A 42 17.06 3.10 -11.97
CA LEU A 42 16.48 2.55 -10.74
C LEU A 42 16.93 1.11 -10.51
N LEU A 43 16.89 0.27 -11.54
CA LEU A 43 17.30 -1.14 -11.45
C LEU A 43 18.82 -1.33 -11.24
N SER A 44 19.63 -0.30 -11.47
CA SER A 44 21.05 -0.30 -11.11
C SER A 44 21.27 -0.12 -9.60
N ASN A 45 20.30 0.48 -8.89
CA ASN A 45 20.36 0.64 -7.44
C ASN A 45 19.92 -0.64 -6.74
N PRO A 46 20.69 -1.20 -5.80
CA PRO A 46 20.39 -2.47 -5.13
C PRO A 46 19.01 -2.48 -4.42
N GLN A 47 18.60 -1.38 -3.80
CA GLN A 47 17.35 -1.30 -3.07
C GLN A 47 16.13 -1.33 -4.01
N TYR A 48 16.16 -0.58 -5.11
CA TYR A 48 15.08 -0.59 -6.11
C TYR A 48 15.04 -1.91 -6.87
N TYR A 49 16.21 -2.51 -7.16
CA TYR A 49 16.27 -3.84 -7.74
C TYR A 49 15.63 -4.88 -6.81
N PHE A 50 15.98 -4.86 -5.53
CA PHE A 50 15.39 -5.73 -4.52
C PHE A 50 13.87 -5.55 -4.42
N GLN A 51 13.40 -4.29 -4.37
CA GLN A 51 11.97 -3.99 -4.34
C GLN A 51 11.24 -4.53 -5.57
N ASN A 52 11.81 -4.37 -6.76
CA ASN A 52 11.25 -4.89 -8.00
C ASN A 52 11.15 -6.42 -7.98
N GLU A 53 12.21 -7.10 -7.61
CA GLU A 53 12.23 -8.57 -7.51
C GLU A 53 11.26 -9.07 -6.43
N MET A 54 11.17 -8.39 -5.30
CA MET A 54 10.21 -8.71 -4.25
C MET A 54 8.77 -8.59 -4.76
N ILE A 55 8.43 -7.52 -5.46
CA ILE A 55 7.08 -7.34 -6.06
C ILE A 55 6.77 -8.48 -7.03
N LYS A 56 7.72 -8.84 -7.90
CA LYS A 56 7.57 -9.97 -8.84
C LYS A 56 7.34 -11.29 -8.10
N ILE A 57 8.14 -11.59 -7.10
CA ILE A 57 7.99 -12.81 -6.28
C ILE A 57 6.62 -12.83 -5.60
N LEU A 58 6.22 -11.73 -4.93
CA LEU A 58 4.97 -11.64 -4.19
C LEU A 58 3.72 -11.67 -5.08
N SER A 59 3.87 -11.54 -6.39
CA SER A 59 2.80 -11.63 -7.39
C SER A 59 2.95 -12.82 -8.34
N SER A 60 3.77 -13.81 -7.97
CA SER A 60 4.07 -14.99 -8.81
C SER A 60 4.52 -14.62 -10.23
N ASN A 61 5.35 -13.57 -10.34
CA ASN A 61 5.88 -13.03 -11.60
C ASN A 61 4.80 -12.61 -12.61
N SER A 62 3.69 -12.07 -12.13
CA SER A 62 2.68 -11.50 -13.01
C SER A 62 3.27 -10.41 -13.90
N LEU A 63 2.95 -10.44 -15.19
CA LEU A 63 3.34 -9.41 -16.16
C LEU A 63 2.76 -8.02 -15.84
N ARG A 64 1.81 -7.92 -14.92
CA ARG A 64 1.19 -6.65 -14.49
C ARG A 64 1.89 -6.01 -13.30
N THR A 65 2.98 -6.59 -12.83
CA THR A 65 3.68 -6.14 -11.62
C THR A 65 5.18 -5.99 -11.87
N GLY A 66 5.80 -5.18 -11.04
CA GLY A 66 7.22 -4.83 -11.21
C GLY A 66 7.43 -3.62 -12.13
N PHE A 67 8.69 -3.26 -12.33
CA PHE A 67 9.07 -2.18 -13.22
C PHE A 67 9.10 -2.69 -14.66
N PRO A 68 8.62 -1.89 -15.62
CA PRO A 68 8.69 -2.26 -17.03
C PRO A 68 10.15 -2.31 -17.51
N THR A 69 10.44 -3.24 -18.39
CA THR A 69 11.73 -3.31 -19.09
C THR A 69 11.81 -2.27 -20.22
N ALA A 70 13.02 -2.02 -20.73
CA ALA A 70 13.20 -1.15 -21.88
C ALA A 70 12.44 -1.67 -23.12
N GLU A 71 12.44 -2.99 -23.31
CA GLU A 71 11.74 -3.67 -24.40
C GLU A 71 10.23 -3.49 -24.29
N GLU A 72 9.66 -3.65 -23.11
CA GLU A 72 8.22 -3.44 -22.85
C GLU A 72 7.82 -1.99 -23.08
N LEU A 73 8.64 -1.02 -22.64
CA LEU A 73 8.40 0.40 -22.88
C LEU A 73 8.42 0.73 -24.38
N GLN A 74 9.30 0.10 -25.17
CA GLN A 74 9.34 0.32 -26.62
C GLN A 74 8.10 -0.27 -27.34
N GLN A 75 7.45 -1.29 -26.77
CA GLN A 75 6.26 -1.92 -27.32
C GLN A 75 4.97 -1.11 -27.06
N ILE A 76 5.02 -0.08 -26.20
CA ILE A 76 3.84 0.76 -25.95
C ILE A 76 3.46 1.49 -27.25
N ASP A 77 2.20 1.35 -27.64
CA ASP A 77 1.61 1.97 -28.82
C ASP A 77 0.70 3.14 -28.40
N LEU A 78 0.93 4.33 -28.99
CA LEU A 78 0.19 5.54 -28.63
C LEU A 78 -1.28 5.44 -29.05
N ASP A 79 -1.58 4.87 -30.20
CA ASP A 79 -2.95 4.75 -30.70
C ASP A 79 -3.77 3.83 -29.83
N LYS A 80 -3.16 2.71 -29.42
CA LYS A 80 -3.78 1.76 -28.50
C LYS A 80 -3.97 2.35 -27.09
N ALA A 81 -2.96 3.07 -26.58
CA ALA A 81 -3.06 3.75 -25.29
C ALA A 81 -4.18 4.80 -25.30
N TYR A 82 -4.28 5.59 -26.38
CA TYR A 82 -5.31 6.60 -26.54
C TYR A 82 -6.70 5.95 -26.66
N GLN A 83 -6.84 4.88 -27.44
CA GLN A 83 -8.10 4.12 -27.51
C GLN A 83 -8.57 3.63 -26.13
N ILE A 84 -7.66 3.05 -25.34
CA ILE A 84 -7.98 2.58 -23.98
C ILE A 84 -8.40 3.76 -23.09
N TYR A 85 -7.71 4.90 -23.22
CA TYR A 85 -8.07 6.11 -22.50
C TYR A 85 -9.50 6.57 -22.84
N ASP A 86 -9.80 6.72 -24.13
CA ASP A 86 -11.12 7.11 -24.62
C ASP A 86 -12.21 6.16 -24.09
N GLU A 87 -11.98 4.86 -24.19
CA GLU A 87 -12.92 3.85 -23.68
C GLU A 87 -13.18 4.00 -22.18
N ARG A 88 -12.14 4.30 -21.37
CA ARG A 88 -12.25 4.41 -19.92
C ARG A 88 -12.84 5.72 -19.45
N PHE A 89 -12.56 6.81 -20.15
CA PHE A 89 -13.04 8.16 -19.82
C PHE A 89 -14.28 8.58 -20.62
N ALA A 90 -14.81 7.72 -21.50
CA ALA A 90 -15.97 8.03 -22.34
C ALA A 90 -17.26 8.32 -21.54
N ASP A 91 -17.37 7.81 -20.32
CA ASP A 91 -18.57 7.95 -19.49
C ASP A 91 -18.23 8.32 -18.05
N PRO A 92 -18.55 9.55 -17.59
CA PRO A 92 -18.33 9.97 -16.22
C PRO A 92 -19.21 9.23 -15.19
N ALA A 93 -20.24 8.50 -15.61
CA ALA A 93 -21.11 7.74 -14.70
C ALA A 93 -20.35 6.66 -13.89
N ASN A 94 -19.19 6.19 -14.40
CA ASN A 94 -18.33 5.24 -13.69
C ASN A 94 -17.39 5.89 -12.66
N PHE A 95 -17.42 7.23 -12.57
CA PHE A 95 -16.51 7.97 -11.70
C PHE A 95 -17.26 8.56 -10.51
N THR A 96 -16.61 8.56 -9.36
CA THR A 96 -17.05 9.29 -8.18
C THR A 96 -16.01 10.34 -7.82
N PHE A 97 -16.46 11.58 -7.68
CA PHE A 97 -15.57 12.70 -7.39
C PHE A 97 -15.67 13.06 -5.91
N PHE A 98 -14.53 13.06 -5.22
CA PHE A 98 -14.43 13.47 -3.83
C PHE A 98 -13.66 14.79 -3.74
N PHE A 99 -14.27 15.79 -3.11
CA PHE A 99 -13.68 17.09 -2.86
C PHE A 99 -13.56 17.30 -1.36
N VAL A 100 -12.34 17.56 -0.91
CA VAL A 100 -12.05 17.86 0.49
C VAL A 100 -11.11 19.05 0.54
N GLY A 101 -11.48 20.08 1.30
CA GLY A 101 -10.69 21.30 1.39
C GLY A 101 -11.44 22.50 1.91
N ASN A 102 -10.84 23.66 1.75
CA ASN A 102 -11.42 24.94 2.18
C ASN A 102 -12.24 25.56 1.04
N PHE A 103 -13.52 25.20 0.97
CA PHE A 103 -14.54 25.77 0.07
C PHE A 103 -15.92 25.62 0.71
N SER A 104 -16.87 26.44 0.30
CA SER A 104 -18.29 26.26 0.65
C SER A 104 -19.04 25.45 -0.42
N ALA A 105 -20.15 24.83 -0.04
CA ALA A 105 -21.02 24.13 -0.98
C ALA A 105 -21.59 25.08 -2.06
N ASP A 106 -21.91 26.32 -1.68
CA ASP A 106 -22.46 27.33 -2.59
C ASP A 106 -21.41 27.82 -3.61
N GLU A 107 -20.13 27.88 -3.23
CA GLU A 107 -19.03 28.24 -4.15
C GLU A 107 -18.70 27.13 -5.15
N ILE A 108 -18.65 25.87 -4.68
CA ILE A 108 -18.25 24.76 -5.54
C ILE A 108 -19.36 24.27 -6.45
N LYS A 109 -20.63 24.37 -6.02
CA LYS A 109 -21.78 23.84 -6.77
C LYS A 109 -21.89 24.35 -8.21
N PRO A 110 -21.82 25.66 -8.50
CA PRO A 110 -21.85 26.15 -9.88
C PRO A 110 -20.72 25.61 -10.76
N MET A 111 -19.52 25.41 -10.17
CA MET A 111 -18.39 24.84 -10.89
C MET A 111 -18.62 23.34 -11.20
N LEU A 112 -19.17 22.58 -10.25
CA LEU A 112 -19.54 21.18 -10.47
C LEU A 112 -20.59 21.04 -11.59
N GLU A 113 -21.62 21.90 -11.57
CA GLU A 113 -22.67 21.93 -12.61
C GLU A 113 -22.09 22.27 -13.97
N THR A 114 -21.18 23.26 -14.04
CA THR A 114 -20.58 23.72 -15.29
C THR A 114 -19.57 22.72 -15.87
N TYR A 115 -18.70 22.17 -15.05
CA TYR A 115 -17.53 21.42 -15.52
C TYR A 115 -17.65 19.90 -15.38
N LEU A 116 -18.43 19.38 -14.43
CA LEU A 116 -18.60 17.95 -14.25
C LEU A 116 -19.97 17.44 -14.70
N ALA A 117 -21.04 18.08 -14.29
CA ALA A 117 -22.40 17.65 -14.67
C ALA A 117 -22.70 17.87 -16.16
N SER A 118 -21.92 18.70 -16.86
CA SER A 118 -22.02 18.93 -18.31
C SER A 118 -21.32 17.86 -19.15
N ILE A 119 -20.49 16.98 -18.54
CA ILE A 119 -19.83 15.92 -19.29
C ILE A 119 -20.87 14.91 -19.78
N PRO A 120 -20.92 14.60 -21.09
CA PRO A 120 -21.88 13.62 -21.61
C PRO A 120 -21.74 12.25 -20.93
N SER A 121 -22.87 11.62 -20.63
CA SER A 121 -22.91 10.31 -20.02
C SER A 121 -23.90 9.41 -20.73
N VAL A 122 -23.56 8.12 -20.84
CA VAL A 122 -24.42 7.07 -21.37
C VAL A 122 -24.80 6.06 -20.28
N SER A 123 -24.49 6.38 -19.04
CA SER A 123 -24.78 5.54 -17.85
C SER A 123 -24.24 4.12 -17.95
N ARG A 124 -23.00 3.98 -18.46
CA ARG A 124 -22.31 2.70 -18.54
C ARG A 124 -21.99 2.19 -17.14
N GLU A 125 -22.23 0.92 -16.90
CA GLU A 125 -21.83 0.24 -15.68
C GLU A 125 -20.56 -0.57 -15.91
N GLU A 126 -19.57 -0.40 -15.05
CA GLU A 126 -18.36 -1.20 -15.04
C GLU A 126 -18.22 -1.95 -13.72
N SER A 127 -17.65 -3.15 -13.77
CA SER A 127 -17.31 -3.95 -12.61
C SER A 127 -15.82 -4.24 -12.59
N TRP A 128 -15.29 -4.43 -11.39
CA TRP A 128 -13.92 -4.92 -11.22
C TRP A 128 -13.83 -6.42 -11.51
N ASN A 129 -12.66 -6.87 -11.90
CA ASN A 129 -12.39 -8.28 -12.17
C ASN A 129 -11.13 -8.74 -11.41
N ASP A 130 -11.23 -9.89 -10.75
CA ASP A 130 -10.07 -10.55 -10.18
C ASP A 130 -9.26 -11.24 -11.29
N LEU A 131 -8.04 -10.77 -11.50
CA LEU A 131 -7.13 -11.32 -12.51
C LEU A 131 -6.38 -12.58 -12.04
N GLY A 132 -6.68 -13.08 -10.85
CA GLY A 132 -6.04 -14.27 -10.30
C GLY A 132 -4.58 -14.08 -9.88
N ILE A 133 -4.12 -12.84 -9.69
CA ILE A 133 -2.76 -12.58 -9.21
C ILE A 133 -2.69 -12.94 -7.73
N ARG A 134 -1.87 -13.92 -7.41
CA ARG A 134 -1.71 -14.47 -6.05
C ARG A 134 -0.25 -14.55 -5.67
N PRO A 135 0.10 -14.45 -4.37
CA PRO A 135 1.44 -14.79 -3.91
C PRO A 135 1.73 -16.28 -4.10
N PRO A 136 3.01 -16.68 -4.16
CA PRO A 136 3.35 -18.10 -4.16
C PRO A 136 2.80 -18.80 -2.91
N ALA A 137 2.32 -20.02 -3.09
CA ALA A 137 1.84 -20.85 -1.98
C ALA A 137 3.00 -21.51 -1.24
N GLY A 138 2.80 -21.77 0.05
CA GLY A 138 3.78 -22.46 0.89
C GLY A 138 4.88 -21.52 1.40
N THR A 139 5.94 -22.15 1.96
CA THR A 139 7.11 -21.43 2.44
C THR A 139 8.10 -21.19 1.30
N LEU A 140 8.44 -19.93 1.03
CA LEU A 140 9.46 -19.54 0.06
C LEU A 140 10.56 -18.75 0.75
N LYS A 141 11.83 -19.11 0.51
CA LYS A 141 13.00 -18.34 0.95
C LYS A 141 13.87 -18.01 -0.25
N LYS A 142 14.18 -16.74 -0.45
CA LYS A 142 14.95 -16.26 -1.61
C LYS A 142 16.03 -15.28 -1.18
N VAL A 143 17.24 -15.49 -1.66
CA VAL A 143 18.34 -14.53 -1.56
C VAL A 143 18.53 -13.86 -2.92
N ILE A 144 18.60 -12.56 -2.93
CA ILE A 144 18.88 -11.70 -4.08
C ILE A 144 20.25 -11.08 -3.83
N LYS A 145 21.17 -11.20 -4.76
CA LYS A 145 22.50 -10.58 -4.69
C LYS A 145 22.51 -9.36 -5.62
N LYS A 146 22.82 -8.17 -5.05
CA LYS A 146 22.95 -6.93 -5.83
C LYS A 146 23.72 -5.87 -5.06
N GLY A 147 24.65 -5.22 -5.75
CA GLY A 147 25.52 -4.17 -5.18
C GLY A 147 26.70 -4.72 -4.38
N THR A 148 27.67 -3.84 -4.12
CA THR A 148 28.93 -4.20 -3.47
C THR A 148 29.06 -3.61 -2.05
N ASP A 149 28.17 -2.68 -1.66
CA ASP A 149 28.15 -2.15 -0.30
C ASP A 149 27.82 -3.27 0.70
N PRO A 150 28.43 -3.29 1.90
CA PRO A 150 28.13 -4.27 2.94
C PRO A 150 26.79 -3.98 3.63
N LYS A 151 25.72 -4.01 2.87
CA LYS A 151 24.35 -3.73 3.31
C LYS A 151 23.42 -4.86 2.86
N SER A 152 22.61 -5.33 3.78
CA SER A 152 21.56 -6.31 3.55
C SER A 152 20.21 -5.71 3.87
N GLN A 153 19.18 -6.25 3.25
CA GLN A 153 17.78 -5.96 3.55
C GLN A 153 17.03 -7.26 3.75
N VAL A 154 16.32 -7.38 4.86
CA VAL A 154 15.44 -8.52 5.13
C VAL A 154 13.99 -8.10 4.93
N SER A 155 13.21 -8.95 4.27
CA SER A 155 11.77 -8.83 4.14
C SER A 155 11.11 -10.17 4.43
N ILE A 156 10.34 -10.23 5.51
CA ILE A 156 9.59 -11.40 5.95
C ILE A 156 8.12 -11.09 5.71
N ASN A 157 7.46 -11.87 4.86
CA ASN A 157 6.09 -11.63 4.46
C ASN A 157 5.24 -12.86 4.74
N TYR A 158 4.08 -12.65 5.37
CA TYR A 158 3.04 -13.64 5.54
C TYR A 158 1.83 -13.21 4.72
N LYS A 159 1.37 -14.05 3.81
CA LYS A 159 0.28 -13.72 2.88
C LYS A 159 -0.62 -14.92 2.65
N GLY A 160 -1.92 -14.68 2.58
CA GLY A 160 -2.87 -15.75 2.30
C GLY A 160 -4.29 -15.26 2.16
N GLU A 161 -5.18 -16.15 1.76
CA GLU A 161 -6.61 -15.86 1.72
C GLU A 161 -7.20 -15.92 3.13
N THR A 162 -8.16 -15.05 3.40
CA THR A 162 -8.90 -14.99 4.67
C THR A 162 -10.17 -14.18 4.50
N ASP A 163 -11.21 -14.50 5.23
CA ASP A 163 -12.41 -13.66 5.27
C ASP A 163 -12.08 -12.28 5.77
N TYR A 164 -12.57 -11.27 5.06
CA TYR A 164 -12.36 -9.87 5.41
C TYR A 164 -13.30 -9.43 6.51
N SER A 165 -12.76 -8.71 7.48
CA SER A 165 -13.54 -7.83 8.34
C SER A 165 -12.69 -6.61 8.76
N ARG A 166 -13.35 -5.47 8.94
CA ARG A 166 -12.69 -4.24 9.41
C ARG A 166 -12.06 -4.44 10.80
N LYS A 167 -12.69 -5.22 11.66
CA LYS A 167 -12.14 -5.58 12.96
C LYS A 167 -10.86 -6.39 12.82
N ALA A 168 -10.86 -7.42 11.99
CA ALA A 168 -9.67 -8.26 11.79
C ALA A 168 -8.52 -7.46 11.15
N SER A 169 -8.82 -6.57 10.20
CA SER A 169 -7.81 -5.69 9.60
C SER A 169 -7.21 -4.74 10.64
N TYR A 170 -8.04 -4.13 11.49
CA TYR A 170 -7.59 -3.28 12.59
C TYR A 170 -6.72 -4.03 13.59
N VAL A 171 -7.13 -5.23 14.00
CA VAL A 171 -6.35 -6.09 14.92
C VAL A 171 -5.00 -6.45 14.31
N LEU A 172 -4.97 -6.80 13.01
CA LEU A 172 -3.71 -7.16 12.34
C LEU A 172 -2.77 -5.95 12.17
N SER A 173 -3.31 -4.76 11.92
CA SER A 173 -2.53 -3.51 11.90
C SER A 173 -1.95 -3.20 13.27
N SER A 174 -2.75 -3.29 14.34
CA SER A 174 -2.31 -3.08 15.72
C SER A 174 -1.24 -4.09 16.16
N LEU A 175 -1.33 -5.35 15.68
CA LEU A 175 -0.27 -6.33 15.89
C LEU A 175 1.04 -5.89 15.22
N GLY A 176 0.97 -5.28 14.04
CA GLY A 176 2.13 -4.71 13.35
C GLY A 176 2.80 -3.61 14.17
N GLU A 177 2.01 -2.73 14.79
CA GLU A 177 2.52 -1.67 15.65
C GLU A 177 3.24 -2.25 16.90
N VAL A 178 2.63 -3.22 17.58
CA VAL A 178 3.26 -3.90 18.74
C VAL A 178 4.58 -4.58 18.33
N ILE A 179 4.56 -5.33 17.24
CA ILE A 179 5.78 -6.01 16.75
C ILE A 179 6.86 -4.98 16.38
N THR A 180 6.48 -3.86 15.78
CA THR A 180 7.43 -2.78 15.46
C THR A 180 8.09 -2.24 16.71
N ASN A 181 7.32 -1.88 17.75
CA ASN A 181 7.83 -1.33 19.00
C ASN A 181 8.80 -2.32 19.67
N ARG A 182 8.38 -3.57 19.86
CA ARG A 182 9.22 -4.60 20.47
C ARG A 182 10.50 -4.90 19.69
N LEU A 183 10.42 -4.89 18.35
CA LEU A 183 11.60 -5.11 17.52
C LEU A 183 12.54 -3.90 17.53
N ILE A 184 12.03 -2.67 17.66
CA ILE A 184 12.87 -1.47 17.84
C ILE A 184 13.68 -1.61 19.13
N ASP A 185 13.06 -1.97 20.21
CA ASP A 185 13.73 -2.14 21.50
C ASP A 185 14.77 -3.28 21.42
N LEU A 186 14.37 -4.46 20.94
CA LEU A 186 15.23 -5.63 20.82
C LEU A 186 16.46 -5.39 19.92
N ILE A 187 16.25 -4.77 18.76
CA ILE A 187 17.28 -4.61 17.73
C ILE A 187 18.16 -3.39 18.03
N ARG A 188 17.60 -2.33 18.59
CA ARG A 188 18.29 -1.08 18.89
C ARG A 188 19.15 -1.19 20.16
N GLU A 189 18.63 -1.82 21.20
CA GLU A 189 19.30 -1.89 22.50
C GLU A 189 20.34 -3.01 22.58
N GLU A 190 20.06 -4.16 21.98
CA GLU A 190 20.95 -5.32 22.10
C GLU A 190 21.99 -5.44 20.99
N LYS A 191 21.77 -4.87 19.80
CA LYS A 191 22.53 -5.28 18.60
C LYS A 191 22.96 -4.16 17.67
N SER A 192 23.24 -2.98 18.15
CA SER A 192 23.74 -1.79 17.41
C SER A 192 24.08 -2.04 15.92
N GLY A 193 23.24 -1.66 14.99
CA GLY A 193 23.52 -1.81 13.56
C GLY A 193 22.33 -1.75 12.62
N VAL A 194 21.12 -1.47 13.13
CA VAL A 194 19.91 -1.32 12.31
C VAL A 194 19.37 0.09 12.41
N TYR A 195 19.17 0.75 11.28
CA TYR A 195 18.63 2.11 11.20
C TYR A 195 17.11 2.18 11.35
N GLY A 196 16.43 1.04 11.43
CA GLY A 196 14.99 0.96 11.63
C GLY A 196 14.44 -0.42 11.28
N VAL A 197 13.37 -0.82 11.96
CA VAL A 197 12.56 -1.99 11.67
C VAL A 197 11.12 -1.57 11.60
N GLY A 198 10.34 -2.19 10.75
CA GLY A 198 8.91 -1.95 10.66
C GLY A 198 8.13 -3.23 10.38
N ALA A 199 7.01 -3.37 11.05
CA ALA A 199 6.03 -4.42 10.80
C ALA A 199 4.68 -3.79 10.45
N ASN A 200 4.01 -4.31 9.45
CA ASN A 200 2.72 -3.82 9.01
C ASN A 200 1.82 -4.98 8.59
N GLY A 201 0.57 -4.93 9.03
CA GLY A 201 -0.44 -5.94 8.71
C GLY A 201 -1.75 -5.32 8.28
N TYR A 202 -2.40 -5.90 7.28
CA TYR A 202 -3.71 -5.47 6.82
C TYR A 202 -4.47 -6.62 6.13
N LEU A 203 -5.79 -6.48 6.09
CA LEU A 203 -6.63 -7.30 5.25
C LEU A 203 -7.12 -6.48 4.05
N SER A 204 -7.22 -7.12 2.89
CA SER A 204 -7.81 -6.54 1.68
C SER A 204 -9.11 -7.25 1.32
N GLN A 205 -10.11 -6.50 0.89
CA GLN A 205 -11.39 -7.03 0.43
C GLN A 205 -11.40 -7.29 -1.08
N ARG A 206 -10.61 -6.54 -1.85
CA ARG A 206 -10.55 -6.61 -3.32
C ARG A 206 -9.11 -6.67 -3.80
N PRO A 207 -8.82 -7.34 -4.92
CA PRO A 207 -9.74 -8.08 -5.81
C PRO A 207 -10.26 -9.40 -5.22
N TYR A 208 -9.69 -9.88 -4.13
CA TYR A 208 -10.14 -11.04 -3.35
C TYR A 208 -9.82 -10.82 -1.88
N GLU A 209 -10.53 -11.50 -1.01
CA GLU A 209 -10.33 -11.38 0.42
C GLU A 209 -9.03 -12.06 0.86
N ASN A 210 -8.10 -11.26 1.35
CA ASN A 210 -6.77 -11.72 1.72
C ASN A 210 -6.16 -10.90 2.84
N TYR A 211 -5.07 -11.41 3.42
CA TYR A 211 -4.24 -10.68 4.35
C TYR A 211 -2.80 -10.57 3.85
N SER A 212 -2.14 -9.55 4.31
CA SER A 212 -0.70 -9.36 4.18
C SER A 212 -0.14 -8.88 5.50
N PHE A 213 0.94 -9.49 5.95
CA PHE A 213 1.74 -9.02 7.07
C PHE A 213 3.20 -9.03 6.66
N SER A 214 3.89 -7.92 6.82
CA SER A 214 5.29 -7.77 6.43
C SER A 214 6.12 -7.22 7.56
N ILE A 215 7.33 -7.76 7.73
CA ILE A 215 8.36 -7.22 8.63
C ILE A 215 9.59 -6.96 7.77
N SER A 216 10.16 -5.77 7.86
CA SER A 216 11.35 -5.43 7.07
C SER A 216 12.34 -4.59 7.87
N PHE A 217 13.62 -4.86 7.63
CA PHE A 217 14.72 -4.11 8.24
C PHE A 217 15.99 -4.19 7.41
N PRO A 218 16.78 -3.10 7.33
CA PRO A 218 18.14 -3.13 6.82
C PRO A 218 19.10 -3.61 7.91
N CYS A 219 20.20 -4.28 7.51
CA CYS A 219 21.26 -4.70 8.44
C CYS A 219 22.59 -4.89 7.73
N GLY A 220 23.66 -5.07 8.49
CA GLY A 220 24.92 -5.62 7.96
C GLY A 220 24.75 -7.09 7.58
N PRO A 221 25.45 -7.56 6.53
CA PRO A 221 25.39 -8.96 6.12
C PRO A 221 25.75 -9.94 7.24
N GLU A 222 26.69 -9.56 8.08
CA GLU A 222 27.20 -10.33 9.23
C GLU A 222 26.13 -10.54 10.31
N ASN A 223 25.22 -9.58 10.51
CA ASN A 223 24.20 -9.62 11.53
C ASN A 223 22.85 -10.20 11.04
N MET A 224 22.70 -10.39 9.73
CA MET A 224 21.44 -10.75 9.08
C MET A 224 20.80 -12.01 9.66
N VAL A 225 21.61 -13.07 9.87
CA VAL A 225 21.11 -14.36 10.38
C VAL A 225 20.58 -14.23 11.79
N GLU A 226 21.35 -13.56 12.65
CA GLU A 226 21.03 -13.37 14.06
C GLU A 226 19.79 -12.49 14.25
N LEU A 227 19.72 -11.34 13.53
CA LEU A 227 18.59 -10.42 13.61
C LEU A 227 17.30 -11.06 13.06
N LYS A 228 17.42 -11.81 11.98
CA LYS A 228 16.26 -12.56 11.44
C LYS A 228 15.76 -13.60 12.44
N GLN A 229 16.66 -14.32 13.11
CA GLN A 229 16.26 -15.29 14.15
C GLN A 229 15.56 -14.58 15.32
N ALA A 230 16.09 -13.44 15.77
CA ALA A 230 15.46 -12.64 16.82
C ALA A 230 14.02 -12.22 16.48
N VAL A 231 13.75 -11.86 15.19
CA VAL A 231 12.39 -11.59 14.74
C VAL A 231 11.49 -12.81 14.85
N TYR A 232 11.96 -13.99 14.43
CA TYR A 232 11.16 -15.22 14.56
C TYR A 232 10.94 -15.63 16.00
N ASP A 233 11.93 -15.46 16.87
CA ASP A 233 11.83 -15.74 18.29
C ASP A 233 10.79 -14.83 18.96
N GLU A 234 10.77 -13.53 18.61
CA GLU A 234 9.78 -12.58 19.09
C GLU A 234 8.35 -12.93 18.64
N ILE A 235 8.18 -13.29 17.38
CA ILE A 235 6.88 -13.79 16.90
C ILE A 235 6.44 -15.04 17.65
N ALA A 236 7.36 -15.96 17.93
CA ALA A 236 7.07 -17.17 18.69
C ALA A 236 6.69 -16.85 20.14
N LEU A 237 7.36 -15.88 20.78
CA LEU A 237 7.01 -15.39 22.12
C LEU A 237 5.61 -14.78 22.16
N ILE A 238 5.27 -13.92 21.21
CA ILE A 238 3.92 -13.33 21.11
C ILE A 238 2.86 -14.43 20.94
N LYS A 239 3.09 -15.40 20.07
CA LYS A 239 2.17 -16.53 19.86
C LYS A 239 1.98 -17.35 21.14
N LYS A 240 3.05 -17.59 21.89
CA LYS A 240 3.03 -18.42 23.10
C LYS A 240 2.46 -17.68 24.30
N ASN A 241 2.97 -16.50 24.59
CA ASN A 241 2.74 -15.76 25.82
C ASN A 241 1.72 -14.62 25.68
N GLY A 242 1.45 -14.16 24.44
CA GLY A 242 0.72 -12.93 24.18
C GLY A 242 1.60 -11.68 24.30
N ILE A 243 0.95 -10.55 24.41
CA ILE A 243 1.58 -9.24 24.67
C ILE A 243 1.25 -8.78 26.08
N THR A 244 2.02 -7.84 26.60
CA THR A 244 1.76 -7.26 27.92
C THR A 244 0.66 -6.19 27.84
N ASP A 245 0.10 -5.83 29.00
CA ASP A 245 -0.83 -4.70 29.09
C ASP A 245 -0.13 -3.37 28.78
N GLU A 246 1.18 -3.27 29.01
CA GLU A 246 2.01 -2.12 28.68
C GLU A 246 2.09 -1.94 27.17
N ASP A 247 2.45 -2.98 26.41
CA ASP A 247 2.47 -2.95 24.93
C ASP A 247 1.12 -2.53 24.35
N LEU A 248 0.04 -3.10 24.89
CA LEU A 248 -1.31 -2.80 24.43
C LEU A 248 -1.68 -1.33 24.66
N ASN A 249 -1.36 -0.80 25.87
CA ASN A 249 -1.67 0.57 26.23
C ASN A 249 -0.84 1.57 25.41
N GLU A 250 0.43 1.28 25.18
CA GLU A 250 1.29 2.12 24.33
C GLU A 250 0.70 2.27 22.92
N VAL A 251 0.33 1.18 22.29
CA VAL A 251 -0.29 1.21 20.95
C VAL A 251 -1.63 1.94 20.95
N LYS A 252 -2.48 1.72 21.95
CA LYS A 252 -3.76 2.45 22.08
C LYS A 252 -3.56 3.95 22.20
N GLU A 253 -2.61 4.40 23.00
CA GLU A 253 -2.32 5.84 23.15
C GLU A 253 -1.73 6.44 21.88
N ALA A 254 -0.79 5.75 21.21
CA ALA A 254 -0.26 6.17 19.94
C ALA A 254 -1.38 6.34 18.89
N GLN A 255 -2.29 5.37 18.79
CA GLN A 255 -3.43 5.41 17.85
C GLN A 255 -4.40 6.56 18.15
N ARG A 256 -4.61 6.92 19.42
CA ARG A 256 -5.43 8.10 19.78
C ARG A 256 -4.78 9.40 19.33
N ILE A 257 -3.48 9.52 19.55
CA ILE A 257 -2.70 10.69 19.12
C ILE A 257 -2.74 10.81 17.60
N ASP A 258 -2.42 9.74 16.89
CA ASP A 258 -2.41 9.71 15.43
C ASP A 258 -3.79 10.01 14.83
N ARG A 259 -4.86 9.49 15.43
CA ARG A 259 -6.23 9.80 15.04
C ARG A 259 -6.53 11.28 15.15
N LYS A 260 -6.16 11.89 16.29
CA LYS A 260 -6.40 13.30 16.56
C LYS A 260 -5.67 14.21 15.56
N GLU A 261 -4.43 13.87 15.21
CA GLU A 261 -3.66 14.63 14.22
C GLU A 261 -4.19 14.39 12.80
N SER A 262 -4.48 13.14 12.44
CA SER A 262 -5.02 12.79 11.11
C SER A 262 -6.34 13.50 10.78
N LEU A 263 -7.21 13.71 11.77
CA LEU A 263 -8.49 14.42 11.58
C LEU A 263 -8.31 15.89 11.15
N LYS A 264 -7.13 16.47 11.30
CA LYS A 264 -6.81 17.84 10.84
C LYS A 264 -6.40 17.88 9.36
N GLU A 265 -6.12 16.74 8.75
CA GLU A 265 -5.53 16.63 7.43
C GLU A 265 -6.57 16.35 6.35
N ASN A 266 -6.62 17.18 5.30
CA ASN A 266 -7.52 16.97 4.15
C ASN A 266 -7.33 15.59 3.50
N ARG A 267 -6.09 15.11 3.43
CA ARG A 267 -5.76 13.80 2.85
C ARG A 267 -6.41 12.65 3.61
N TYR A 268 -6.47 12.76 4.93
CA TYR A 268 -7.13 11.76 5.76
C TYR A 268 -8.62 11.63 5.39
N TRP A 269 -9.32 12.77 5.31
CA TRP A 269 -10.75 12.80 4.96
C TRP A 269 -11.00 12.29 3.54
N LEU A 270 -10.15 12.69 2.59
CA LEU A 270 -10.26 12.22 1.20
C LEU A 270 -10.12 10.69 1.12
N ASN A 271 -9.11 10.12 1.78
CA ASN A 271 -8.88 8.68 1.80
C ASN A 271 -10.00 7.93 2.52
N ALA A 272 -10.48 8.45 3.65
CA ALA A 272 -11.57 7.86 4.40
C ALA A 272 -12.86 7.83 3.60
N LEU A 273 -13.30 8.96 3.05
CA LEU A 273 -14.51 9.05 2.23
C LEU A 273 -14.43 8.13 1.00
N SER A 274 -13.30 8.16 0.29
CA SER A 274 -13.10 7.27 -0.87
C SER A 274 -13.19 5.80 -0.48
N SER A 275 -12.59 5.40 0.65
CA SER A 275 -12.64 4.01 1.10
C SER A 275 -14.05 3.59 1.51
N TYR A 276 -14.73 4.42 2.29
CA TYR A 276 -16.10 4.12 2.74
C TYR A 276 -17.05 3.96 1.55
N TYR A 277 -16.92 4.80 0.55
CA TYR A 277 -17.74 4.73 -0.65
C TYR A 277 -17.37 3.51 -1.52
N THR A 278 -16.08 3.28 -1.78
CA THR A 278 -15.61 2.18 -2.63
C THR A 278 -16.02 0.81 -2.10
N TYR A 279 -16.00 0.64 -0.77
CA TYR A 279 -16.32 -0.64 -0.12
C TYR A 279 -17.72 -0.71 0.46
N ASP A 280 -18.55 0.30 0.20
CA ASP A 280 -19.90 0.41 0.74
C ASP A 280 -19.98 0.22 2.26
N TRP A 281 -19.02 0.85 2.97
CA TRP A 281 -19.00 0.78 4.43
C TRP A 281 -20.00 1.76 5.04
N ASN A 282 -20.68 1.32 6.10
CA ASN A 282 -21.58 2.22 6.85
C ASN A 282 -20.80 3.40 7.43
N LEU A 283 -21.15 4.63 7.02
CA LEU A 283 -20.52 5.87 7.46
C LEU A 283 -20.59 6.10 8.98
N ASP A 284 -21.62 5.60 9.66
CA ASP A 284 -21.74 5.70 11.12
C ASP A 284 -20.53 5.05 11.81
N THR A 285 -19.98 4.00 11.23
CA THR A 285 -18.80 3.30 11.77
C THR A 285 -17.49 4.10 11.66
N PHE A 286 -17.51 5.25 10.99
CA PHE A 286 -16.37 6.15 10.97
C PHE A 286 -16.09 6.74 12.36
N TYR A 287 -17.14 6.99 13.12
CA TYR A 287 -17.08 7.56 14.47
C TYR A 287 -16.79 6.50 15.56
N ASP A 288 -16.85 5.23 15.22
CA ASP A 288 -16.56 4.11 16.15
C ASP A 288 -15.08 3.88 16.43
N TYR A 289 -14.20 4.78 16.00
CA TYR A 289 -12.75 4.55 16.10
C TYR A 289 -12.29 4.44 17.55
N GLU A 290 -12.78 5.31 18.43
CA GLU A 290 -12.45 5.24 19.87
C GLU A 290 -12.93 3.92 20.50
N ASN A 291 -14.15 3.50 20.17
CA ASN A 291 -14.66 2.21 20.64
C ASN A 291 -13.84 1.02 20.14
N ARG A 292 -13.28 1.11 18.92
CA ARG A 292 -12.35 0.08 18.40
C ARG A 292 -11.06 0.03 19.22
N ILE A 293 -10.49 1.18 19.58
CA ILE A 293 -9.31 1.25 20.44
C ILE A 293 -9.64 0.65 21.81
N GLU A 294 -10.73 1.08 22.45
CA GLU A 294 -11.11 0.61 23.80
C GLU A 294 -11.34 -0.90 23.84
N THR A 295 -12.00 -1.44 22.83
CA THR A 295 -12.36 -2.87 22.79
C THR A 295 -11.22 -3.79 22.35
N LEU A 296 -10.10 -3.26 21.87
CA LEU A 296 -8.92 -4.05 21.52
C LEU A 296 -8.31 -4.72 22.76
N LYS A 297 -8.04 -6.02 22.68
CA LYS A 297 -7.50 -6.83 23.78
C LYS A 297 -6.19 -7.50 23.39
N ALA A 298 -5.29 -7.70 24.33
CA ALA A 298 -4.06 -8.47 24.14
C ALA A 298 -4.31 -9.85 23.52
N LYS A 299 -5.41 -10.49 23.92
CA LYS A 299 -5.83 -11.79 23.37
C LYS A 299 -6.16 -11.72 21.87
N ASP A 300 -6.77 -10.64 21.39
CA ASP A 300 -7.08 -10.47 19.97
C ASP A 300 -5.79 -10.44 19.13
N LEU A 301 -4.74 -9.75 19.61
CA LEU A 301 -3.44 -9.66 18.96
C LEU A 301 -2.69 -11.00 18.98
N GLN A 302 -2.73 -11.73 20.10
CA GLN A 302 -2.16 -13.07 20.19
C GLN A 302 -2.83 -14.05 19.22
N ASP A 303 -4.16 -14.00 19.11
CA ASP A 303 -4.91 -14.86 18.20
C ASP A 303 -4.64 -14.51 16.75
N ALA A 304 -4.49 -13.21 16.42
CA ALA A 304 -4.06 -12.76 15.11
C ALA A 304 -2.65 -13.26 14.76
N ALA A 305 -1.69 -13.17 15.67
CA ALA A 305 -0.35 -13.71 15.47
C ALA A 305 -0.38 -15.23 15.17
N LYS A 306 -1.17 -16.00 15.92
CA LYS A 306 -1.34 -17.43 15.67
C LYS A 306 -2.01 -17.74 14.35
N LYS A 307 -2.98 -16.92 13.92
CA LYS A 307 -3.76 -17.14 12.69
C LYS A 307 -2.98 -16.77 11.45
N TYR A 308 -2.29 -15.63 11.46
CA TYR A 308 -1.75 -15.02 10.25
C TYR A 308 -0.25 -15.20 10.05
N LEU A 309 0.55 -15.34 11.11
CA LEU A 309 2.00 -15.47 11.01
C LEU A 309 2.42 -16.94 10.98
N VAL A 310 1.93 -17.71 10.04
CA VAL A 310 2.16 -19.16 9.93
C VAL A 310 3.14 -19.49 8.82
N ASP A 311 3.97 -20.52 9.02
CA ASP A 311 5.05 -20.87 8.11
C ASP A 311 4.55 -21.30 6.73
N GLU A 312 3.35 -21.86 6.63
CA GLU A 312 2.74 -22.26 5.37
C GLU A 312 2.46 -21.08 4.43
N ASN A 313 2.51 -19.87 4.95
CA ASN A 313 2.25 -18.62 4.21
C ASN A 313 3.45 -17.65 4.26
N LEU A 314 4.65 -18.17 4.53
CA LEU A 314 5.86 -17.40 4.71
C LEU A 314 6.62 -17.21 3.41
N ILE A 315 6.88 -15.95 3.07
CA ILE A 315 7.77 -15.57 1.96
C ILE A 315 8.89 -14.69 2.53
N GLU A 316 10.08 -15.26 2.66
CA GLU A 316 11.28 -14.58 3.16
C GLU A 316 12.16 -14.20 1.97
N ILE A 317 12.47 -12.93 1.83
CA ILE A 317 13.33 -12.41 0.75
C ILE A 317 14.42 -11.56 1.39
N VAL A 318 15.66 -11.83 1.01
CA VAL A 318 16.85 -11.16 1.54
C VAL A 318 17.67 -10.57 0.42
N LEU A 319 18.04 -9.31 0.53
CA LEU A 319 19.08 -8.69 -0.30
C LEU A 319 20.43 -8.89 0.38
N MET A 320 21.40 -9.38 -0.37
CA MET A 320 22.81 -9.50 0.04
C MET A 320 23.70 -8.78 -0.97
N PRO A 321 24.89 -8.29 -0.56
CA PRO A 321 25.87 -7.79 -1.52
C PRO A 321 26.33 -8.90 -2.47
N GLU A 322 26.76 -8.50 -3.66
CA GLU A 322 27.53 -9.35 -4.59
C GLU A 322 28.89 -9.66 -3.98
N GLU A 323 29.44 -10.83 -4.28
CA GLU A 323 30.78 -11.24 -3.82
C GLU A 323 31.89 -10.49 -4.56
#